data_982827de96a88d5f3a12e0f42b90febe
#
_entry.id   982827de96a88d5f3a12e0f42b90febe
#
_cell.length_a   1.000
_cell.length_b   1.000
_cell.length_c   1.000
_cell.angle_alpha   90.00
_cell.angle_beta   90.00
_cell.angle_gamma   90.00
#
_symmetry.space_group_name_H-M   'P 1'
#
loop_
_entity.id
_entity.type
_entity.pdbx_description
1 polymer ?
#
loop_
_entity_poly.entity_id
_entity_poly.type
_entity_poly.pdbx_seq_one_letter_code
_entity_poly.pdbx_strand_id
1 'polypeptide(L)'
;MVLPNKFYDQLCNELIEFAKDFDDYGKLDSDETYKDFSCAIEIDESHTAYVELGVTVLAEWQDDSFSHEFGVWDDGYKGYYPSGISVDSIDCLEVQDEYCEDVPFEYDIERIENIELTLNW
;
A
#
# COMPACT_ATOMS: atom_id res chain seq x y z
N MET A 1 15.81 -18.92 -7.76
CA MET A 1 15.15 -17.79 -8.45
C MET A 1 15.51 -16.49 -7.74
N VAL A 2 15.72 -15.43 -8.52
CA VAL A 2 15.90 -14.08 -7.98
C VAL A 2 14.71 -13.26 -8.40
N LEU A 3 14.09 -12.54 -7.47
CA LEU A 3 12.93 -11.70 -7.78
C LEU A 3 13.33 -10.56 -8.73
N PRO A 4 12.62 -10.39 -9.86
CA PRO A 4 12.97 -9.37 -10.85
C PRO A 4 12.57 -7.97 -10.40
N ASN A 5 13.14 -6.95 -11.05
CA ASN A 5 12.81 -5.56 -10.76
C ASN A 5 11.31 -5.26 -10.88
N LYS A 6 10.64 -5.86 -11.83
CA LYS A 6 9.19 -5.67 -12.00
C LYS A 6 8.37 -6.10 -10.79
N PHE A 7 8.88 -7.07 -9.99
CA PHE A 7 8.23 -7.48 -8.76
C PHE A 7 8.15 -6.30 -7.77
N TYR A 8 9.28 -5.62 -7.57
CA TYR A 8 9.34 -4.49 -6.64
C TYR A 8 8.48 -3.32 -7.14
N ASP A 9 8.51 -3.05 -8.44
CA ASP A 9 7.68 -2.00 -9.04
C ASP A 9 6.21 -2.30 -8.87
N GLN A 10 5.80 -3.53 -9.10
CA GLN A 10 4.41 -3.94 -8.93
C GLN A 10 3.99 -3.93 -7.46
N LEU A 11 4.88 -4.34 -6.56
CA LEU A 11 4.62 -4.25 -5.12
C LEU A 11 4.36 -2.81 -4.69
N CYS A 12 5.15 -1.85 -5.19
CA CYS A 12 4.92 -0.44 -4.92
C CYS A 12 3.55 0.02 -5.44
N ASN A 13 3.16 -0.40 -6.64
CA ASN A 13 1.85 -0.08 -7.20
C ASN A 13 0.71 -0.66 -6.35
N GLU A 14 0.84 -1.89 -5.89
CA GLU A 14 -0.15 -2.52 -5.02
C GLU A 14 -0.27 -1.78 -3.68
N LEU A 15 0.84 -1.34 -3.11
CA LEU A 15 0.84 -0.55 -1.88
C LEU A 15 0.16 0.81 -2.08
N ILE A 16 0.39 1.47 -3.20
CA ILE A 16 -0.26 2.75 -3.53
C ILE A 16 -1.78 2.56 -3.65
N GLU A 17 -2.23 1.54 -4.37
CA GLU A 17 -3.66 1.24 -4.50
C GLU A 17 -4.29 0.90 -3.14
N PHE A 18 -3.58 0.14 -2.32
CA PHE A 18 -4.04 -0.18 -0.96
C PHE A 18 -4.23 1.09 -0.13
N ALA A 19 -3.25 2.01 -0.16
CA ALA A 19 -3.33 3.25 0.60
C ALA A 19 -4.46 4.16 0.09
N LYS A 20 -4.67 4.22 -1.21
CA LYS A 20 -5.74 5.03 -1.82
C LYS A 20 -7.14 4.57 -1.42
N ASP A 21 -7.32 3.31 -1.07
CA ASP A 21 -8.60 2.79 -0.61
C ASP A 21 -9.05 3.40 0.72
N PHE A 22 -8.17 4.10 1.44
CA PHE A 22 -8.50 4.78 2.69
C PHE A 22 -8.92 6.23 2.49
N ASP A 23 -9.21 6.66 1.28
CA ASP A 23 -9.66 8.03 0.99
C ASP A 23 -11.11 8.31 1.41
N ASP A 24 -11.87 7.29 1.77
CA ASP A 24 -13.24 7.43 2.24
C ASP A 24 -13.30 8.02 3.65
N TYR A 25 -14.33 8.82 3.86
CA TYR A 25 -14.57 9.48 5.15
C TYR A 25 -14.62 8.46 6.30
N GLY A 26 -13.83 8.72 7.32
CA GLY A 26 -13.85 7.93 8.55
C GLY A 26 -13.01 6.66 8.55
N LYS A 27 -12.31 6.34 7.45
CA LYS A 27 -11.41 5.17 7.41
C LYS A 27 -10.11 5.38 8.17
N LEU A 28 -9.60 6.61 8.21
CA LEU A 28 -8.40 6.97 8.95
C LEU A 28 -8.77 7.97 10.04
N ASP A 29 -8.28 7.74 11.24
CA ASP A 29 -8.54 8.57 12.42
C ASP A 29 -7.26 9.20 12.99
N SER A 30 -6.13 9.01 12.34
CA SER A 30 -4.86 9.61 12.74
C SER A 30 -3.95 9.82 11.53
N ASP A 31 -2.87 10.57 11.73
CA ASP A 31 -1.88 10.85 10.69
C ASP A 31 -0.98 9.64 10.37
N GLU A 32 -0.97 8.65 11.25
CA GLU A 32 -0.25 7.39 11.04
C GLU A 32 -1.13 6.23 11.53
N THR A 33 -1.44 5.29 10.63
CA THR A 33 -2.26 4.14 10.98
C THR A 33 -1.58 2.85 10.52
N TYR A 34 -1.30 1.96 11.46
CA TYR A 34 -0.74 0.64 11.14
C TYR A 34 -1.81 -0.25 10.52
N LYS A 35 -1.44 -0.95 9.45
CA LYS A 35 -2.31 -1.91 8.77
C LYS A 35 -1.53 -3.13 8.34
N ASP A 36 -2.23 -4.25 8.26
CA ASP A 36 -1.71 -5.46 7.64
C ASP A 36 -2.04 -5.42 6.14
N PHE A 37 -1.02 -5.66 5.33
CA PHE A 37 -1.14 -5.66 3.88
C PHE A 37 -0.79 -7.05 3.33
N SER A 38 -1.57 -7.51 2.37
CA SER A 38 -1.24 -8.74 1.66
C SER A 38 -1.60 -8.62 0.19
N CYS A 39 -0.80 -9.25 -0.66
CA CYS A 39 -1.09 -9.31 -2.09
C CYS A 39 -0.42 -10.52 -2.74
N ALA A 40 -0.85 -10.82 -3.94
CA ALA A 40 -0.22 -11.82 -4.80
C ALA A 40 0.24 -11.15 -6.08
N ILE A 41 1.50 -11.38 -6.46
CA ILE A 41 2.12 -10.78 -7.63
C ILE A 41 2.62 -11.89 -8.55
N GLU A 42 2.14 -11.89 -9.79
CA GLU A 42 2.65 -12.80 -10.81
C GLU A 42 4.05 -12.37 -11.22
N ILE A 43 5.02 -13.26 -11.04
CA ILE A 43 6.40 -13.03 -11.45
C ILE A 43 6.58 -13.41 -12.91
N ASP A 44 6.05 -14.58 -13.27
CA ASP A 44 6.01 -15.10 -14.64
C ASP A 44 4.82 -16.05 -14.79
N GLU A 45 4.72 -16.75 -15.94
CA GLU A 45 3.60 -17.65 -16.22
C GLU A 45 3.48 -18.82 -15.25
N SER A 46 4.57 -19.15 -14.55
CA SER A 46 4.64 -20.32 -13.68
C SER A 46 4.86 -19.98 -12.21
N HIS A 47 5.09 -18.72 -11.86
CA HIS A 47 5.46 -18.35 -10.51
C HIS A 47 4.64 -17.14 -10.01
N THR A 48 4.17 -17.25 -8.78
CA THR A 48 3.44 -16.17 -8.10
C THR A 48 4.06 -15.95 -6.73
N ALA A 49 4.31 -14.68 -6.40
CA ALA A 49 4.79 -14.29 -5.08
C ALA A 49 3.60 -13.90 -4.20
N TYR A 50 3.56 -14.43 -2.99
CA TYR A 50 2.58 -14.07 -1.96
C TYR A 50 3.29 -13.23 -0.91
N VAL A 51 2.79 -12.04 -0.68
CA VAL A 51 3.45 -11.03 0.16
C VAL A 51 2.52 -10.63 1.29
N GLU A 52 3.03 -10.67 2.52
CA GLU A 52 2.36 -10.11 3.69
C GLU A 52 3.31 -9.15 4.38
N LEU A 53 2.87 -7.91 4.55
CA LEU A 53 3.68 -6.84 5.12
C LEU A 53 2.91 -6.12 6.23
N GLY A 54 3.65 -5.67 7.25
CA GLY A 54 3.16 -4.65 8.16
C GLY A 54 3.48 -3.29 7.58
N VAL A 55 2.47 -2.42 7.43
CA VAL A 55 2.63 -1.11 6.81
C VAL A 55 2.02 -0.02 7.67
N THR A 56 2.50 1.20 7.49
CA THR A 56 1.88 2.39 8.06
C THR A 56 1.34 3.26 6.94
N VAL A 57 0.04 3.52 6.97
CA VAL A 57 -0.60 4.47 6.07
C VAL A 57 -0.44 5.85 6.67
N LEU A 58 0.24 6.73 5.94
CA LEU A 58 0.43 8.12 6.33
C LEU A 58 -0.72 8.96 5.80
N ALA A 59 -1.20 9.88 6.61
CA ALA A 59 -2.35 10.71 6.26
C ALA A 59 -2.16 12.14 6.72
N GLU A 60 -2.86 13.06 6.04
CA GLU A 60 -2.90 14.47 6.39
C GLU A 60 -4.32 14.87 6.68
N TRP A 61 -4.49 15.71 7.71
CA TRP A 61 -5.79 16.27 8.02
C TRP A 61 -6.18 17.29 6.96
N GLN A 62 -7.39 17.14 6.42
CA GLN A 62 -7.95 18.09 5.47
C GLN A 62 -9.33 18.54 5.93
N ASP A 63 -9.59 19.81 5.73
CA ASP A 63 -10.86 20.44 6.04
C ASP A 63 -11.31 21.24 4.82
N ASP A 64 -12.24 20.66 4.06
CA ASP A 64 -12.81 21.26 2.86
C ASP A 64 -14.06 22.09 3.18
N SER A 65 -13.93 23.00 4.13
CA SER A 65 -15.04 23.83 4.56
C SER A 65 -15.25 25.09 3.69
N PHE A 66 -14.57 25.21 2.56
CA PHE A 66 -14.70 26.39 1.70
C PHE A 66 -15.99 26.46 0.87
N SER A 67 -16.67 25.38 0.75
CA SER A 67 -17.89 25.30 -0.09
C SER A 67 -18.94 26.30 0.34
N HIS A 68 -18.94 26.72 1.58
CA HIS A 68 -19.89 27.71 2.08
C HIS A 68 -19.61 29.14 1.57
N GLU A 69 -18.47 29.42 0.98
CA GLU A 69 -18.19 30.72 0.34
C GLU A 69 -19.17 31.02 -0.80
N PHE A 70 -19.73 30.00 -1.41
CA PHE A 70 -20.71 30.13 -2.48
C PHE A 70 -22.15 29.97 -2.00
N GLY A 71 -22.37 29.96 -0.68
CA GLY A 71 -23.69 29.76 -0.12
C GLY A 71 -24.20 28.33 -0.25
N VAL A 72 -23.38 27.41 -0.64
CA VAL A 72 -23.71 25.99 -0.73
C VAL A 72 -23.19 25.31 0.53
N TRP A 73 -24.10 24.79 1.32
CA TRP A 73 -23.74 23.95 2.45
C TRP A 73 -23.48 22.55 1.94
N ASP A 74 -22.26 22.32 1.59
CA ASP A 74 -21.75 20.97 1.51
C ASP A 74 -21.07 20.72 2.86
N ASP A 75 -21.36 19.60 3.52
CA ASP A 75 -20.69 19.15 4.72
C ASP A 75 -19.24 18.81 4.40
N GLY A 76 -18.49 19.75 3.89
CA GLY A 76 -17.16 19.58 3.37
C GLY A 76 -16.39 18.48 4.06
N TYR A 77 -15.72 17.68 3.32
CA TYR A 77 -15.02 16.51 3.80
C TYR A 77 -13.98 16.93 4.84
N LYS A 78 -14.21 16.52 6.09
CA LYS A 78 -13.26 16.77 7.20
C LYS A 78 -12.72 15.44 7.64
N GLY A 79 -11.40 15.26 7.55
CA GLY A 79 -10.80 14.03 8.01
C GLY A 79 -9.39 13.86 7.50
N TYR A 80 -8.88 12.66 7.73
CA TYR A 80 -7.54 12.28 7.29
C TYR A 80 -7.62 11.66 5.91
N TYR A 81 -6.79 12.16 4.99
CA TYR A 81 -6.61 11.60 3.65
C TYR A 81 -5.28 10.90 3.55
N PRO A 82 -5.21 9.73 2.93
CA PRO A 82 -3.93 9.06 2.75
C PRO A 82 -3.00 9.92 1.90
N SER A 83 -1.79 10.14 2.41
CA SER A 83 -0.75 10.90 1.72
C SER A 83 0.47 10.06 1.39
N GLY A 84 0.60 8.91 2.00
CA GLY A 84 1.72 8.02 1.75
C GLY A 84 1.53 6.67 2.43
N ILE A 85 2.49 5.79 2.18
CA ILE A 85 2.55 4.49 2.83
C ILE A 85 4.00 4.06 2.96
N SER A 86 4.35 3.49 4.10
CA SER A 86 5.67 2.95 4.35
C SER A 86 5.58 1.51 4.84
N VAL A 87 6.61 0.71 4.54
CA VAL A 87 6.70 -0.66 5.01
C VAL A 87 7.43 -0.68 6.34
N ASP A 88 6.83 -1.33 7.35
CA ASP A 88 7.41 -1.47 8.68
C ASP A 88 8.08 -2.82 8.87
N SER A 89 7.48 -3.89 8.35
CA SER A 89 7.99 -5.24 8.51
C SER A 89 7.56 -6.14 7.35
N ILE A 90 8.33 -7.19 7.12
CA ILE A 90 7.98 -8.27 6.19
C ILE A 90 7.49 -9.43 7.04
N ASP A 91 6.19 -9.69 7.01
CA ASP A 91 5.58 -10.75 7.82
C ASP A 91 5.68 -12.10 7.13
N CYS A 92 5.50 -12.12 5.80
CA CYS A 92 5.62 -13.33 4.99
C CYS A 92 5.95 -12.96 3.56
N LEU A 93 6.83 -13.74 2.94
CA LEU A 93 7.12 -13.65 1.52
C LEU A 93 7.42 -15.04 1.00
N GLU A 94 6.55 -15.52 0.12
CA GLU A 94 6.65 -16.86 -0.45
C GLU A 94 6.49 -16.78 -1.97
N VAL A 95 7.17 -17.67 -2.68
CA VAL A 95 7.00 -17.85 -4.12
C VAL A 95 6.52 -19.27 -4.36
N GLN A 96 5.43 -19.41 -5.11
CA GLN A 96 4.88 -20.72 -5.46
C GLN A 96 4.86 -20.88 -6.99
N ASP A 97 5.03 -22.12 -7.44
CA ASP A 97 4.95 -22.47 -8.84
C ASP A 97 3.49 -22.75 -9.26
N GLU A 98 3.30 -23.17 -10.52
CA GLU A 98 1.98 -23.49 -11.06
C GLU A 98 1.27 -24.64 -10.35
N TYR A 99 2.01 -25.45 -9.58
CA TYR A 99 1.47 -26.56 -8.79
C TYR A 99 1.25 -26.20 -7.32
N CYS A 100 1.35 -24.91 -6.99
CA CYS A 100 1.25 -24.40 -5.61
C CYS A 100 2.33 -24.94 -4.68
N GLU A 101 3.47 -25.30 -5.23
CA GLU A 101 4.64 -25.73 -4.44
C GLU A 101 5.57 -24.56 -4.21
N ASP A 102 6.14 -24.50 -2.99
CA ASP A 102 7.08 -23.45 -2.62
C ASP A 102 8.37 -23.57 -3.42
N VAL A 103 8.83 -22.43 -3.92
CA VAL A 103 10.04 -22.32 -4.74
C VAL A 103 11.09 -21.53 -3.96
N PRO A 104 12.34 -22.03 -3.83
CA PRO A 104 13.41 -21.22 -3.24
C PRO A 104 13.67 -19.96 -4.07
N PHE A 105 13.86 -18.83 -3.40
CA PHE A 105 14.10 -17.57 -4.09
C PHE A 105 14.99 -16.65 -3.26
N GLU A 106 15.59 -15.69 -3.94
CA GLU A 106 16.38 -14.63 -3.33
C GLU A 106 15.73 -13.28 -3.63
N TYR A 107 15.77 -12.36 -2.67
CA TYR A 107 15.23 -11.03 -2.85
C TYR A 107 16.05 -10.02 -2.05
N ASP A 108 15.91 -8.75 -2.42
CA ASP A 108 16.56 -7.65 -1.72
C ASP A 108 15.65 -7.15 -0.60
N ILE A 109 15.93 -7.61 0.61
CA ILE A 109 15.14 -7.27 1.79
C ILE A 109 15.11 -5.75 2.03
N GLU A 110 16.23 -5.06 1.79
CA GLU A 110 16.32 -3.62 2.00
C GLU A 110 15.42 -2.85 1.04
N ARG A 111 15.24 -3.33 -0.19
CA ARG A 111 14.33 -2.70 -1.16
C ARG A 111 12.88 -2.72 -0.69
N ILE A 112 12.50 -3.75 0.05
CA ILE A 112 11.14 -3.86 0.59
C ILE A 112 11.03 -3.09 1.90
N GLU A 113 11.97 -3.28 2.83
CA GLU A 113 11.92 -2.64 4.15
C GLU A 113 12.03 -1.11 4.09
N ASN A 114 12.68 -0.58 3.05
CA ASN A 114 12.87 0.86 2.89
C ASN A 114 11.83 1.52 1.96
N ILE A 115 10.76 0.82 1.62
CA ILE A 115 9.70 1.40 0.80
C ILE A 115 9.00 2.52 1.57
N GLU A 116 9.07 3.72 1.01
CA GLU A 116 8.31 4.89 1.44
C GLU A 116 7.72 5.53 0.19
N LEU A 117 6.40 5.56 0.10
CA LEU A 117 5.72 6.03 -1.08
C LEU A 117 4.84 7.24 -0.75
N THR A 118 4.89 8.24 -1.62
CA THR A 118 4.02 9.40 -1.54
C THR A 118 2.90 9.24 -2.55
N LEU A 119 1.67 9.49 -2.11
CA LEU A 119 0.51 9.39 -2.99
C LEU A 119 0.34 10.70 -3.77
N ASN A 120 0.14 10.56 -5.07
CA ASN A 120 -0.20 11.67 -5.96
C ASN A 120 -1.68 11.58 -6.32
N TRP A 121 -2.43 12.59 -5.91
CA TRP A 121 -3.87 12.68 -6.18
C TRP A 121 -4.17 13.55 -7.39
#